data_94bd9f625cbc4828d5fb1d4733a237e9
#
_entry.id   94bd9f625cbc4828d5fb1d4733a237e9
#
_cell.length_a   1.000
_cell.length_b   1.000
_cell.length_c   1.000
_cell.angle_alpha   90.00
_cell.angle_beta   90.00
_cell.angle_gamma   90.00
#
_symmetry.space_group_name_H-M   'P 1'
#
loop_
_entity.id
_entity.type
_entity.pdbx_description
1 polymer ?
#
loop_
_entity_poly.entity_id
_entity_poly.type
_entity_poly.pdbx_seq_one_letter_code
_entity_poly.pdbx_strand_id
1 'polypeptide(L)'
;MLKNDKNNNAGEMTYMQEQEIFECAEHLDTAVLDEAILRFGTPTYVFDVGQVRKTARNIKKLIGENRNLCYAMKANPFLVHIMAEEVERIEVCSMGEFRICKKKEIAPEKLLISGVMKDRDDLWEILDTYGGRCHYTIESLNQYAVITEWARTEGQMVPVYLRLTSGNQFGMDEDTLTNIVELEQDKNLLEICGIHYFSGTQKKMKKIWEELRYLDTFFATLKEKTGYEVEELEYGPGLAVPYFARQDDEREETLQGIHDQLEEMHWKGKVTLEMGRAFVADCGYYITTVKDTKRSKDHNYCIVDGGMHQMNYDGQIRGMYQPHVTIRPQGSRGIYQDWTICGELCTGNDVLIQNIKIDDLRVGSVIIFEHTGAYAVTEGMALFLSHVLPTVVLYDPVNGFEQLRARRETYDLNM
;
A
#
# COMPACT_ATOMS: atom_id res chain seq x y z
N MET A 1 -53.55 14.72 32.87
CA MET A 1 -52.85 15.57 31.89
C MET A 1 -51.56 14.89 31.49
N LEU A 2 -51.57 14.19 30.37
CA LEU A 2 -50.44 13.56 29.75
C LEU A 2 -49.68 14.64 28.96
N LYS A 3 -48.38 14.79 29.12
CA LYS A 3 -47.50 15.43 28.13
C LYS A 3 -46.34 14.53 27.80
N ASN A 4 -46.31 14.27 26.53
CA ASN A 4 -45.32 13.52 25.75
C ASN A 4 -43.86 13.91 26.02
N ASP A 5 -43.01 12.91 26.30
CA ASP A 5 -41.61 12.92 25.98
C ASP A 5 -41.44 12.01 24.78
N LYS A 6 -41.48 12.61 23.60
CA LYS A 6 -40.91 12.05 22.35
C LYS A 6 -39.88 13.09 21.91
N ASN A 7 -38.60 12.83 22.14
CA ASN A 7 -37.44 13.32 21.38
C ASN A 7 -36.16 13.01 22.16
N ASN A 8 -35.65 11.79 22.05
CA ASN A 8 -34.25 11.48 22.37
C ASN A 8 -33.71 10.23 21.68
N ASN A 9 -34.48 9.60 20.75
CA ASN A 9 -34.00 8.37 20.07
C ASN A 9 -33.43 8.60 18.67
N ALA A 10 -33.43 9.81 18.13
CA ALA A 10 -32.86 10.07 16.80
C ALA A 10 -31.36 10.42 16.86
N GLY A 11 -30.88 10.95 17.97
CA GLY A 11 -29.46 11.29 18.15
C GLY A 11 -28.58 10.07 18.50
N GLU A 12 -29.13 9.12 19.27
CA GLU A 12 -28.37 7.90 19.62
C GLU A 12 -28.27 6.89 18.47
N MET A 13 -29.29 6.81 17.59
CA MET A 13 -29.23 5.94 16.41
C MET A 13 -28.26 6.47 15.34
N THR A 14 -28.06 7.79 15.24
CA THR A 14 -27.08 8.37 14.30
C THR A 14 -25.64 8.17 14.78
N TYR A 15 -25.42 8.21 16.10
CA TYR A 15 -24.08 8.02 16.68
C TYR A 15 -23.61 6.55 16.65
N MET A 16 -24.53 5.58 16.76
CA MET A 16 -24.19 4.15 16.66
C MET A 16 -23.98 3.68 15.21
N GLN A 17 -24.50 4.38 14.20
CA GLN A 17 -24.24 4.08 12.79
C GLN A 17 -22.93 4.67 12.24
N GLU A 18 -22.32 5.63 12.94
CA GLU A 18 -21.03 6.25 12.55
C GLU A 18 -19.80 5.50 13.10
N GLN A 19 -19.95 4.62 14.09
CA GLN A 19 -18.83 3.87 14.70
C GLN A 19 -18.40 2.60 13.97
N GLU A 20 -19.04 2.21 12.86
CA GLU A 20 -18.76 0.94 12.15
C GLU A 20 -17.90 1.10 10.88
N ILE A 21 -17.14 2.18 10.67
CA ILE A 21 -16.47 2.39 9.38
C ILE A 21 -15.27 1.46 9.17
N PHE A 22 -14.55 1.10 10.23
CA PHE A 22 -13.47 0.09 10.21
C PHE A 22 -13.71 -1.11 11.13
N GLU A 23 -14.83 -1.16 11.86
CA GLU A 23 -15.15 -2.32 12.66
C GLU A 23 -15.25 -3.56 11.77
N CYS A 24 -14.29 -4.43 11.99
CA CYS A 24 -14.10 -5.74 11.36
C CYS A 24 -14.13 -5.70 9.83
N ALA A 25 -12.96 -5.74 9.20
CA ALA A 25 -12.89 -6.24 7.83
C ALA A 25 -13.76 -7.51 7.80
N GLU A 26 -14.91 -7.48 7.12
CA GLU A 26 -15.71 -8.68 6.94
C GLU A 26 -14.79 -9.69 6.28
N HIS A 27 -14.38 -10.72 7.01
CA HIS A 27 -13.53 -11.77 6.47
C HIS A 27 -14.19 -12.30 5.20
N LEU A 28 -13.41 -12.46 4.15
CA LEU A 28 -13.90 -13.08 2.92
C LEU A 28 -14.60 -14.40 3.29
N ASP A 29 -15.82 -14.59 2.76
CA ASP A 29 -16.62 -15.77 3.09
C ASP A 29 -15.79 -17.04 2.98
N THR A 30 -15.87 -17.86 4.00
CA THR A 30 -15.20 -19.16 4.08
C THR A 30 -15.43 -20.00 2.82
N ALA A 31 -16.65 -19.97 2.25
CA ALA A 31 -16.98 -20.70 1.03
C ALA A 31 -16.17 -20.21 -0.18
N VAL A 32 -15.87 -18.91 -0.25
CA VAL A 32 -15.05 -18.32 -1.32
C VAL A 32 -13.60 -18.81 -1.20
N LEU A 33 -13.05 -18.82 0.01
CA LEU A 33 -11.69 -19.34 0.25
C LEU A 33 -11.60 -20.84 -0.04
N ASP A 34 -12.61 -21.62 0.34
CA ASP A 34 -12.67 -23.06 0.04
C ASP A 34 -12.78 -23.30 -1.49
N GLU A 35 -13.54 -22.49 -2.23
CA GLU A 35 -13.59 -22.54 -3.69
C GLU A 35 -12.23 -22.17 -4.31
N ALA A 36 -11.54 -21.13 -3.79
CA ALA A 36 -10.22 -20.76 -4.27
C ALA A 36 -9.21 -21.90 -4.11
N ILE A 37 -9.21 -22.58 -2.96
CA ILE A 37 -8.36 -23.76 -2.70
C ILE A 37 -8.64 -24.87 -3.70
N LEU A 38 -9.91 -25.17 -3.97
CA LEU A 38 -10.32 -26.23 -4.91
C LEU A 38 -9.92 -25.90 -6.35
N ARG A 39 -10.05 -24.64 -6.78
CA ARG A 39 -9.81 -24.22 -8.16
C ARG A 39 -8.34 -24.02 -8.49
N PHE A 40 -7.59 -23.45 -7.56
CA PHE A 40 -6.24 -22.93 -7.84
C PHE A 40 -5.15 -23.69 -7.07
N GLY A 41 -5.52 -24.46 -6.06
CA GLY A 41 -4.56 -25.18 -5.20
C GLY A 41 -3.77 -24.22 -4.30
N THR A 42 -2.61 -24.70 -3.83
CA THR A 42 -1.69 -23.93 -2.96
C THR A 42 -0.25 -24.05 -3.49
N PRO A 43 0.63 -23.08 -3.24
CA PRO A 43 0.38 -21.80 -2.58
C PRO A 43 -0.35 -20.81 -3.50
N THR A 44 -1.29 -20.03 -2.96
CA THR A 44 -2.12 -19.08 -3.73
C THR A 44 -2.39 -17.81 -2.94
N TYR A 45 -2.30 -16.64 -3.61
CA TYR A 45 -2.83 -15.38 -3.11
C TYR A 45 -4.25 -15.14 -3.64
N VAL A 46 -5.15 -14.72 -2.76
CA VAL A 46 -6.47 -14.21 -3.12
C VAL A 46 -6.56 -12.77 -2.67
N PHE A 47 -6.90 -11.85 -3.58
CA PHE A 47 -7.15 -10.45 -3.25
C PHE A 47 -8.64 -10.13 -3.43
N ASP A 48 -9.28 -9.66 -2.37
CA ASP A 48 -10.70 -9.27 -2.33
C ASP A 48 -10.88 -7.85 -2.88
N VAL A 49 -11.44 -7.75 -4.08
CA VAL A 49 -11.72 -6.48 -4.77
C VAL A 49 -12.80 -5.68 -4.03
N GLY A 50 -13.79 -6.35 -3.43
CA GLY A 50 -14.83 -5.70 -2.63
C GLY A 50 -14.25 -4.95 -1.43
N GLN A 51 -13.32 -5.59 -0.72
CA GLN A 51 -12.62 -4.97 0.41
C GLN A 51 -11.76 -3.78 -0.04
N VAL A 52 -11.05 -3.88 -1.17
CA VAL A 52 -10.26 -2.76 -1.73
C VAL A 52 -11.13 -1.54 -1.97
N ARG A 53 -12.25 -1.72 -2.68
CA ARG A 53 -13.19 -0.63 -2.98
C ARG A 53 -13.80 -0.03 -1.72
N LYS A 54 -14.23 -0.87 -0.77
CA LYS A 54 -14.78 -0.44 0.53
C LYS A 54 -13.78 0.42 1.29
N THR A 55 -12.53 -0.03 1.39
CA THR A 55 -11.46 0.70 2.10
C THR A 55 -11.16 2.05 1.45
N ALA A 56 -11.03 2.11 0.12
CA ALA A 56 -10.77 3.37 -0.59
C ALA A 56 -11.87 4.41 -0.36
N ARG A 57 -13.14 3.99 -0.46
CA ARG A 57 -14.30 4.86 -0.23
C ARG A 57 -14.42 5.32 1.23
N ASN A 58 -14.11 4.45 2.19
CA ASN A 58 -14.10 4.82 3.60
C ASN A 58 -13.01 5.86 3.90
N ILE A 59 -11.81 5.67 3.37
CA ILE A 59 -10.73 6.64 3.48
C ILE A 59 -11.16 7.98 2.90
N LYS A 60 -11.72 7.98 1.68
CA LYS A 60 -12.22 9.20 1.02
C LYS A 60 -13.24 9.94 1.86
N LYS A 61 -14.20 9.22 2.44
CA LYS A 61 -15.23 9.79 3.33
C LYS A 61 -14.61 10.46 4.57
N LEU A 62 -13.62 9.81 5.21
CA LEU A 62 -13.01 10.30 6.45
C LEU A 62 -12.12 11.54 6.23
N ILE A 63 -11.38 11.56 5.14
CA ILE A 63 -10.51 12.70 4.83
C ILE A 63 -11.24 13.89 4.20
N GLY A 64 -12.48 13.70 3.73
CA GLY A 64 -13.30 14.70 3.02
C GLY A 64 -13.25 14.55 1.51
N GLU A 65 -14.41 14.67 0.88
CA GLU A 65 -14.62 14.47 -0.56
C GLU A 65 -13.82 15.42 -1.47
N ASN A 66 -13.44 16.60 -0.95
CA ASN A 66 -12.68 17.61 -1.67
C ASN A 66 -11.17 17.34 -1.72
N ARG A 67 -10.68 16.27 -1.09
CA ARG A 67 -9.27 15.86 -1.12
C ARG A 67 -9.07 14.68 -2.05
N ASN A 68 -7.94 14.68 -2.76
CA ASN A 68 -7.60 13.62 -3.67
C ASN A 68 -6.88 12.46 -2.96
N LEU A 69 -6.96 11.28 -3.57
CA LEU A 69 -6.24 10.09 -3.17
C LEU A 69 -5.23 9.69 -4.24
N CYS A 70 -4.04 9.27 -3.81
CA CYS A 70 -3.02 8.67 -4.65
C CYS A 70 -2.68 7.27 -4.15
N TYR A 71 -2.70 6.29 -5.05
CA TYR A 71 -2.30 4.92 -4.74
C TYR A 71 -0.84 4.70 -5.09
N ALA A 72 -0.01 4.43 -4.09
CA ALA A 72 1.37 3.97 -4.28
C ALA A 72 1.36 2.49 -4.70
N MET A 73 1.44 2.24 -6.03
CA MET A 73 1.20 0.90 -6.59
C MET A 73 2.23 -0.15 -6.19
N LYS A 74 3.40 0.26 -5.68
CA LYS A 74 4.40 -0.63 -5.09
C LYS A 74 3.85 -1.51 -3.96
N ALA A 75 2.79 -1.06 -3.29
CA ALA A 75 2.13 -1.83 -2.25
C ALA A 75 1.51 -3.13 -2.80
N ASN A 76 0.87 -3.07 -3.97
CA ASN A 76 0.39 -4.24 -4.70
C ASN A 76 0.10 -3.91 -6.17
N PRO A 77 1.02 -4.19 -7.10
CA PRO A 77 0.84 -3.86 -8.51
C PRO A 77 -0.28 -4.66 -9.19
N PHE A 78 -0.69 -5.80 -8.63
CA PHE A 78 -1.81 -6.59 -9.16
C PHE A 78 -3.15 -5.87 -9.07
N LEU A 79 -3.29 -4.92 -8.14
CA LEU A 79 -4.51 -4.17 -7.86
C LEU A 79 -4.58 -2.81 -8.58
N VAL A 80 -3.56 -2.45 -9.38
CA VAL A 80 -3.46 -1.10 -9.96
C VAL A 80 -4.67 -0.69 -10.78
N HIS A 81 -5.27 -1.61 -11.56
CA HIS A 81 -6.43 -1.30 -12.40
C HIS A 81 -7.72 -1.09 -11.57
N ILE A 82 -7.87 -1.83 -10.45
CA ILE A 82 -8.97 -1.61 -9.51
C ILE A 82 -8.80 -0.26 -8.81
N MET A 83 -7.58 -0.01 -8.31
CA MET A 83 -7.29 1.25 -7.61
C MET A 83 -7.43 2.47 -8.52
N ALA A 84 -7.11 2.35 -9.81
CA ALA A 84 -7.29 3.44 -10.78
C ALA A 84 -8.77 3.85 -10.97
N GLU A 85 -9.74 3.00 -10.62
CA GLU A 85 -11.16 3.34 -10.59
C GLU A 85 -11.56 4.12 -9.33
N GLU A 86 -10.85 3.92 -8.21
CA GLU A 86 -11.22 4.43 -6.89
C GLU A 86 -10.41 5.67 -6.45
N VAL A 87 -9.28 6.00 -7.13
CA VAL A 87 -8.41 7.11 -6.77
C VAL A 87 -8.13 8.03 -7.96
N GLU A 88 -7.74 9.26 -7.65
CA GLU A 88 -7.41 10.27 -8.66
C GLU A 88 -6.01 10.09 -9.27
N ARG A 89 -5.07 9.49 -8.51
CA ARG A 89 -3.66 9.37 -8.92
C ARG A 89 -3.07 8.02 -8.57
N ILE A 90 -2.07 7.59 -9.36
CA ILE A 90 -1.26 6.38 -9.14
C ILE A 90 0.21 6.78 -9.10
N GLU A 91 0.89 6.55 -7.98
CA GLU A 91 2.34 6.73 -7.88
C GLU A 91 3.06 5.51 -8.49
N VAL A 92 4.00 5.80 -9.40
CA VAL A 92 4.80 4.84 -10.16
C VAL A 92 6.28 5.08 -9.86
N CYS A 93 6.97 4.10 -9.28
CA CYS A 93 8.34 4.26 -8.78
C CYS A 93 9.41 3.58 -9.62
N SER A 94 9.05 2.89 -10.71
CA SER A 94 10.00 2.21 -11.58
C SER A 94 9.49 2.08 -13.01
N MET A 95 10.42 1.84 -13.93
CA MET A 95 10.08 1.54 -15.33
C MET A 95 9.22 0.27 -15.47
N GLY A 96 9.42 -0.72 -14.61
CA GLY A 96 8.58 -1.92 -14.56
C GLY A 96 7.13 -1.60 -14.21
N GLU A 97 6.90 -0.77 -13.21
CA GLU A 97 5.56 -0.30 -12.82
C GLU A 97 4.92 0.56 -13.91
N PHE A 98 5.69 1.43 -14.57
CA PHE A 98 5.23 2.20 -15.73
C PHE A 98 4.73 1.27 -16.86
N ARG A 99 5.50 0.22 -17.19
CA ARG A 99 5.10 -0.77 -18.20
C ARG A 99 3.85 -1.55 -17.81
N ILE A 100 3.64 -1.82 -16.50
CA ILE A 100 2.39 -2.41 -16.00
C ILE A 100 1.23 -1.45 -16.25
N CYS A 101 1.36 -0.17 -15.88
CA CYS A 101 0.33 0.85 -16.08
C CYS A 101 -0.01 1.00 -17.58
N LYS A 102 1.01 1.07 -18.45
CA LYS A 102 0.83 1.13 -19.90
C LYS A 102 0.09 -0.08 -20.45
N LYS A 103 0.44 -1.30 -20.00
CA LYS A 103 -0.21 -2.56 -20.41
C LYS A 103 -1.66 -2.67 -19.90
N LYS A 104 -1.95 -2.09 -18.74
CA LYS A 104 -3.29 -2.04 -18.13
C LYS A 104 -4.10 -0.82 -18.61
N GLU A 105 -3.57 -0.05 -19.56
CA GLU A 105 -4.23 1.12 -20.17
C GLU A 105 -4.67 2.18 -19.14
N ILE A 106 -3.89 2.33 -18.05
CA ILE A 106 -4.14 3.39 -17.07
C ILE A 106 -3.95 4.74 -17.76
N ALA A 107 -4.91 5.65 -17.59
CA ALA A 107 -4.87 6.98 -18.18
C ALA A 107 -3.61 7.73 -17.72
N PRO A 108 -2.80 8.31 -18.64
CA PRO A 108 -1.56 9.01 -18.29
C PRO A 108 -1.77 10.12 -17.28
N GLU A 109 -2.90 10.80 -17.34
CA GLU A 109 -3.27 11.91 -16.45
C GLU A 109 -3.39 11.49 -14.97
N LYS A 110 -3.55 10.19 -14.73
CA LYS A 110 -3.54 9.61 -13.38
C LYS A 110 -2.14 9.25 -12.88
N LEU A 111 -1.11 9.28 -13.72
CA LEU A 111 0.22 8.80 -13.33
C LEU A 111 1.06 9.92 -12.69
N LEU A 112 1.63 9.63 -11.53
CA LEU A 112 2.73 10.38 -10.91
C LEU A 112 4.00 9.55 -11.03
N ILE A 113 4.91 9.94 -11.91
CA ILE A 113 6.19 9.28 -12.13
C ILE A 113 7.16 9.73 -11.03
N SER A 114 7.36 8.85 -10.08
CA SER A 114 8.12 9.07 -8.85
C SER A 114 9.38 8.18 -8.82
N GLY A 115 9.95 7.97 -7.65
CA GLY A 115 11.11 7.11 -7.44
C GLY A 115 12.43 7.86 -7.34
N VAL A 116 13.27 7.44 -6.39
CA VAL A 116 14.58 8.05 -6.09
C VAL A 116 15.56 7.93 -7.25
N MET A 117 15.51 6.81 -7.96
CA MET A 117 16.31 6.56 -9.16
C MET A 117 15.45 6.69 -10.40
N LYS A 118 15.75 7.71 -11.19
CA LYS A 118 15.19 7.89 -12.55
C LYS A 118 16.38 7.93 -13.51
N ASP A 119 16.62 6.78 -14.16
CA ASP A 119 17.59 6.72 -15.24
C ASP A 119 17.19 7.65 -16.37
N ARG A 120 18.18 8.28 -17.04
CA ARG A 120 17.92 9.26 -18.10
C ARG A 120 17.14 8.65 -19.25
N ASP A 121 17.55 7.48 -19.70
CA ASP A 121 16.95 6.85 -20.88
C ASP A 121 15.53 6.35 -20.57
N ASP A 122 15.32 5.75 -19.39
CA ASP A 122 13.99 5.36 -18.90
C ASP A 122 13.06 6.58 -18.76
N LEU A 123 13.55 7.68 -18.18
CA LEU A 123 12.76 8.90 -18.00
C LEU A 123 12.39 9.53 -19.34
N TRP A 124 13.31 9.53 -20.31
CA TRP A 124 13.04 10.00 -21.65
C TRP A 124 12.05 9.09 -22.39
N GLU A 125 12.13 7.75 -22.24
CA GLU A 125 11.11 6.83 -22.80
C GLU A 125 9.70 7.18 -22.28
N ILE A 126 9.56 7.54 -20.99
CA ILE A 126 8.27 7.94 -20.43
C ILE A 126 7.83 9.29 -20.99
N LEU A 127 8.72 10.29 -20.98
CA LEU A 127 8.47 11.62 -21.53
C LEU A 127 8.10 11.59 -23.02
N ASP A 128 8.82 10.80 -23.83
CA ASP A 128 8.50 10.60 -25.26
C ASP A 128 7.15 9.91 -25.46
N THR A 129 6.76 9.03 -24.52
CA THR A 129 5.49 8.31 -24.61
C THR A 129 4.30 9.19 -24.21
N TYR A 130 4.41 9.97 -23.14
CA TYR A 130 3.29 10.69 -22.54
C TYR A 130 3.51 12.19 -22.36
N GLY A 131 4.76 12.68 -22.36
CA GLY A 131 5.09 14.08 -22.20
C GLY A 131 4.45 14.71 -20.97
N GLY A 132 3.91 15.89 -21.13
CA GLY A 132 3.19 16.64 -20.07
C GLY A 132 1.82 16.07 -19.69
N ARG A 133 1.42 14.91 -20.20
CA ARG A 133 0.18 14.23 -19.77
C ARG A 133 0.30 13.50 -18.45
N CYS A 134 1.54 13.14 -18.03
CA CYS A 134 1.82 12.60 -16.70
C CYS A 134 2.37 13.69 -15.79
N HIS A 135 2.27 13.48 -14.49
CA HIS A 135 3.01 14.26 -13.50
C HIS A 135 4.32 13.56 -13.15
N TYR A 136 5.33 14.33 -12.76
CA TYR A 136 6.65 13.80 -12.41
C TYR A 136 7.13 14.38 -11.08
N THR A 137 7.75 13.56 -10.21
CA THR A 137 8.48 14.11 -9.05
C THR A 137 9.91 14.44 -9.43
N ILE A 138 10.43 15.56 -8.92
CA ILE A 138 11.83 15.93 -8.97
C ILE A 138 12.41 15.80 -7.57
N GLU A 139 13.43 14.93 -7.42
CA GLU A 139 14.07 14.60 -6.15
C GLU A 139 15.56 15.00 -6.10
N SER A 140 16.08 15.57 -7.19
CA SER A 140 17.48 16.01 -7.27
C SER A 140 17.71 16.99 -8.42
N LEU A 141 18.82 17.74 -8.35
CA LEU A 141 19.25 18.62 -9.45
C LEU A 141 19.55 17.85 -10.74
N ASN A 142 19.98 16.59 -10.65
CA ASN A 142 20.17 15.76 -11.85
C ASN A 142 18.85 15.45 -12.53
N GLN A 143 17.81 15.05 -11.78
CA GLN A 143 16.48 14.83 -12.35
C GLN A 143 15.89 16.11 -12.93
N TYR A 144 16.08 17.24 -12.25
CA TYR A 144 15.71 18.55 -12.77
C TYR A 144 16.37 18.85 -14.13
N ALA A 145 17.69 18.61 -14.22
CA ALA A 145 18.43 18.84 -15.46
C ALA A 145 17.92 17.94 -16.60
N VAL A 146 17.67 16.66 -16.34
CA VAL A 146 17.18 15.70 -17.34
C VAL A 146 15.80 16.09 -17.87
N ILE A 147 14.86 16.45 -16.99
CA ILE A 147 13.50 16.83 -17.41
C ILE A 147 13.51 18.17 -18.16
N THR A 148 14.27 19.16 -17.69
CA THR A 148 14.37 20.45 -18.38
C THR A 148 15.11 20.37 -19.71
N GLU A 149 16.07 19.46 -19.88
CA GLU A 149 16.71 19.17 -21.17
C GLU A 149 15.66 18.65 -22.17
N TRP A 150 14.85 17.67 -21.77
CA TRP A 150 13.76 17.14 -22.61
C TRP A 150 12.72 18.25 -22.95
N ALA A 151 12.24 18.95 -21.93
CA ALA A 151 11.25 20.02 -22.10
C ALA A 151 11.71 21.09 -23.11
N ARG A 152 13.00 21.46 -23.06
CA ARG A 152 13.61 22.41 -24.01
C ARG A 152 13.72 21.82 -25.41
N THR A 153 14.09 20.53 -25.53
CA THR A 153 14.27 19.85 -26.82
C THR A 153 12.95 19.71 -27.55
N GLU A 154 11.91 19.30 -26.83
CA GLU A 154 10.58 19.07 -27.40
C GLU A 154 9.70 20.31 -27.44
N GLY A 155 10.11 21.40 -26.77
CA GLY A 155 9.33 22.64 -26.66
C GLY A 155 8.01 22.44 -25.91
N GLN A 156 7.98 21.50 -24.98
CA GLN A 156 6.80 21.14 -24.20
C GLN A 156 7.06 21.32 -22.71
N MET A 157 6.15 22.03 -22.03
CA MET A 157 6.17 22.18 -20.56
C MET A 157 5.80 20.86 -19.89
N VAL A 158 6.48 20.54 -18.77
CA VAL A 158 6.29 19.29 -18.02
C VAL A 158 5.75 19.60 -16.63
N PRO A 159 4.59 19.03 -16.22
CA PRO A 159 4.04 19.21 -14.87
C PRO A 159 4.82 18.39 -13.84
N VAL A 160 5.29 19.06 -12.79
CA VAL A 160 6.16 18.44 -11.79
C VAL A 160 5.75 18.76 -10.36
N TYR A 161 6.06 17.82 -9.45
CA TYR A 161 6.08 18.03 -8.00
C TYR A 161 7.52 18.04 -7.52
N LEU A 162 7.90 19.04 -6.75
CA LEU A 162 9.22 19.09 -6.12
C LEU A 162 9.16 18.31 -4.79
N ARG A 163 9.98 17.25 -4.66
CA ARG A 163 9.98 16.45 -3.46
C ARG A 163 10.91 17.05 -2.41
N LEU A 164 10.31 17.46 -1.28
CA LEU A 164 11.00 17.95 -0.11
C LEU A 164 11.52 16.76 0.72
N THR A 165 12.79 16.80 1.13
CA THR A 165 13.38 15.74 1.93
C THR A 165 12.85 15.72 3.36
N SER A 166 12.80 14.53 3.95
CA SER A 166 12.60 14.31 5.39
C SER A 166 13.91 14.00 6.13
N GLY A 167 15.07 14.21 5.48
CA GLY A 167 16.39 13.96 6.06
C GLY A 167 16.97 12.58 5.75
N ASN A 168 16.53 11.94 4.67
CA ASN A 168 17.02 10.66 4.17
C ASN A 168 17.44 10.77 2.69
N GLN A 169 17.63 9.63 1.98
CA GLN A 169 18.04 9.60 0.57
C GLN A 169 16.98 10.13 -0.42
N PHE A 170 15.81 10.50 0.03
CA PHE A 170 14.71 10.96 -0.83
C PHE A 170 14.56 12.48 -0.75
N GLY A 171 14.28 13.08 -1.92
CA GLY A 171 13.96 14.50 -2.02
C GLY A 171 15.15 15.45 -1.86
N MET A 172 14.85 16.73 -1.96
CA MET A 172 15.81 17.84 -1.89
C MET A 172 15.58 18.65 -0.62
N ASP A 173 16.63 19.31 -0.13
CA ASP A 173 16.52 20.28 0.96
C ASP A 173 15.76 21.55 0.54
N GLU A 174 15.37 22.34 1.52
CA GLU A 174 14.58 23.57 1.33
C GLU A 174 15.27 24.57 0.41
N ASP A 175 16.60 24.72 0.54
CA ASP A 175 17.37 25.69 -0.25
C ASP A 175 17.46 25.25 -1.72
N THR A 176 17.72 23.97 -1.98
CA THR A 176 17.76 23.41 -3.35
C THR A 176 16.38 23.53 -4.02
N LEU A 177 15.30 23.22 -3.27
CA LEU A 177 13.94 23.35 -3.77
C LEU A 177 13.59 24.80 -4.08
N THR A 178 13.91 25.74 -3.17
CA THR A 178 13.71 27.18 -3.37
C THR A 178 14.44 27.69 -4.62
N ASN A 179 15.70 27.28 -4.82
CA ASN A 179 16.49 27.65 -6.00
C ASN A 179 15.83 27.15 -7.32
N ILE A 180 15.24 25.93 -7.33
CA ILE A 180 14.53 25.45 -8.52
C ILE A 180 13.28 26.30 -8.80
N VAL A 181 12.52 26.65 -7.77
CA VAL A 181 11.36 27.55 -7.93
C VAL A 181 11.77 28.88 -8.54
N GLU A 182 12.83 29.54 -8.04
CA GLU A 182 13.35 30.78 -8.58
C GLU A 182 13.83 30.64 -10.03
N LEU A 183 14.54 29.55 -10.35
CA LEU A 183 15.04 29.29 -11.71
C LEU A 183 13.91 29.11 -12.72
N GLU A 184 12.80 28.49 -12.36
CA GLU A 184 11.68 28.21 -13.27
C GLU A 184 10.80 29.45 -13.51
N GLN A 185 10.77 30.42 -12.61
CA GLN A 185 10.11 31.70 -12.86
C GLN A 185 10.67 32.44 -14.11
N ASP A 186 11.96 32.26 -14.40
CA ASP A 186 12.60 32.83 -15.56
C ASP A 186 12.56 31.92 -16.81
N LYS A 187 12.68 30.60 -16.61
CA LYS A 187 12.84 29.64 -17.70
C LYS A 187 11.53 29.11 -18.27
N ASN A 188 10.52 28.95 -17.44
CA ASN A 188 9.18 28.46 -17.80
C ASN A 188 9.20 27.15 -18.61
N LEU A 189 10.08 26.21 -18.21
CA LEU A 189 10.20 24.88 -18.81
C LEU A 189 9.35 23.83 -18.07
N LEU A 190 9.11 24.06 -16.79
CA LEU A 190 8.33 23.18 -15.92
C LEU A 190 7.12 23.92 -15.38
N GLU A 191 6.01 23.19 -15.26
CA GLU A 191 4.85 23.60 -14.46
C GLU A 191 5.00 22.99 -13.07
N ILE A 192 5.38 23.81 -12.08
CA ILE A 192 5.49 23.34 -10.69
C ILE A 192 4.09 23.25 -10.10
N CYS A 193 3.48 22.05 -10.13
CA CYS A 193 2.14 21.81 -9.63
C CYS A 193 2.05 21.85 -8.11
N GLY A 194 3.15 21.54 -7.40
CA GLY A 194 3.15 21.53 -5.95
C GLY A 194 4.37 20.89 -5.33
N ILE A 195 4.21 20.55 -4.05
CA ILE A 195 5.23 19.91 -3.23
C ILE A 195 4.81 18.48 -2.91
N HIS A 196 5.75 17.53 -3.06
CA HIS A 196 5.60 16.16 -2.62
C HIS A 196 6.37 15.94 -1.33
N TYR A 197 5.75 15.28 -0.34
CA TYR A 197 6.41 14.97 0.95
C TYR A 197 5.99 13.62 1.50
N PHE A 198 6.98 12.77 1.77
CA PHE A 198 6.82 11.47 2.43
C PHE A 198 8.03 11.17 3.31
N SER A 199 7.83 10.89 4.59
CA SER A 199 8.90 10.71 5.57
C SER A 199 9.03 9.28 6.11
N GLY A 200 8.14 8.38 5.72
CA GLY A 200 8.12 7.00 6.20
C GLY A 200 6.72 6.46 6.45
N THR A 201 6.65 5.23 6.93
CA THR A 201 5.42 4.45 7.08
C THR A 201 5.13 4.11 8.53
N GLN A 202 3.92 3.56 8.82
CA GLN A 202 3.49 3.13 10.15
C GLN A 202 3.63 4.24 11.20
N LYS A 203 3.26 5.48 10.82
CA LYS A 203 3.39 6.66 11.67
C LYS A 203 2.22 6.79 12.63
N LYS A 204 2.50 7.30 13.83
CA LYS A 204 1.49 7.73 14.78
C LYS A 204 1.08 9.18 14.52
N MET A 205 -0.14 9.55 14.92
CA MET A 205 -0.74 10.87 14.67
C MET A 205 0.15 12.04 15.11
N LYS A 206 0.88 11.90 16.23
CA LYS A 206 1.82 12.94 16.69
C LYS A 206 2.86 13.32 15.63
N LYS A 207 3.44 12.31 14.94
CA LYS A 207 4.44 12.54 13.90
C LYS A 207 3.82 13.22 12.67
N ILE A 208 2.61 12.82 12.29
CA ILE A 208 1.84 13.43 11.20
C ILE A 208 1.55 14.91 11.51
N TRP A 209 1.17 15.23 12.73
CA TRP A 209 0.97 16.60 13.19
C TRP A 209 2.22 17.46 13.08
N GLU A 210 3.36 16.94 13.53
CA GLU A 210 4.65 17.64 13.43
C GLU A 210 4.99 17.95 11.99
N GLU A 211 4.75 17.02 11.07
CA GLU A 211 5.00 17.18 9.64
C GLU A 211 4.10 18.22 8.98
N LEU A 212 2.80 18.16 9.21
CA LEU A 212 1.86 19.12 8.63
C LEU A 212 2.12 20.55 9.11
N ARG A 213 2.49 20.75 10.37
CA ARG A 213 2.92 22.07 10.89
C ARG A 213 4.23 22.55 10.27
N TYR A 214 5.17 21.64 10.09
CA TYR A 214 6.42 21.95 9.40
C TYR A 214 6.15 22.40 7.96
N LEU A 215 5.32 21.67 7.22
CA LEU A 215 4.95 22.00 5.84
C LEU A 215 4.21 23.34 5.75
N ASP A 216 3.28 23.64 6.66
CA ASP A 216 2.58 24.92 6.71
C ASP A 216 3.55 26.09 6.88
N THR A 217 4.54 25.94 7.77
CA THR A 217 5.61 26.93 7.98
C THR A 217 6.52 27.07 6.76
N PHE A 218 6.90 25.94 6.16
CA PHE A 218 7.75 25.91 4.97
C PHE A 218 7.08 26.61 3.79
N PHE A 219 5.79 26.37 3.54
CA PHE A 219 5.04 27.01 2.44
C PHE A 219 4.95 28.52 2.61
N ALA A 220 4.75 29.00 3.84
CA ALA A 220 4.78 30.43 4.13
C ALA A 220 6.17 31.04 3.84
N THR A 221 7.23 30.35 4.26
CA THR A 221 8.62 30.80 4.01
C THR A 221 8.98 30.79 2.52
N LEU A 222 8.57 29.76 1.79
CA LEU A 222 8.79 29.67 0.34
C LEU A 222 8.10 30.80 -0.40
N LYS A 223 6.83 31.09 -0.04
CA LYS A 223 6.08 32.21 -0.60
C LYS A 223 6.73 33.57 -0.29
N GLU A 224 7.21 33.76 0.94
CA GLU A 224 7.91 34.99 1.33
C GLU A 224 9.20 35.20 0.53
N LYS A 225 9.99 34.16 0.30
CA LYS A 225 11.28 34.21 -0.41
C LYS A 225 11.12 34.40 -1.92
N THR A 226 10.21 33.65 -2.53
CA THR A 226 10.13 33.51 -4.00
C THR A 226 8.88 34.14 -4.62
N GLY A 227 7.86 34.43 -3.83
CA GLY A 227 6.53 34.80 -4.34
C GLY A 227 5.72 33.63 -4.88
N TYR A 228 6.28 32.41 -4.96
CA TYR A 228 5.58 31.21 -5.40
C TYR A 228 4.61 30.73 -4.31
N GLU A 229 3.37 30.52 -4.69
CA GLU A 229 2.33 29.97 -3.82
C GLU A 229 2.14 28.49 -4.16
N VAL A 230 2.36 27.59 -3.20
CA VAL A 230 2.18 26.16 -3.38
C VAL A 230 0.71 25.86 -3.68
N GLU A 231 0.42 25.31 -4.85
CA GLU A 231 -0.95 25.03 -5.28
C GLU A 231 -1.46 23.69 -4.73
N GLU A 232 -0.60 22.66 -4.71
CA GLU A 232 -0.97 21.32 -4.25
C GLU A 232 0.11 20.73 -3.36
N LEU A 233 -0.32 20.01 -2.33
CA LEU A 233 0.50 19.15 -1.49
C LEU A 233 0.17 17.67 -1.80
N GLU A 234 1.13 16.94 -2.36
CA GLU A 234 1.11 15.48 -2.41
C GLU A 234 1.75 14.94 -1.13
N TYR A 235 0.95 14.43 -0.21
CA TYR A 235 1.40 14.06 1.14
C TYR A 235 1.22 12.57 1.42
N GLY A 236 2.31 11.89 1.75
CA GLY A 236 2.29 10.53 2.26
C GLY A 236 2.19 10.49 3.79
N PRO A 237 1.01 10.31 4.39
CA PRO A 237 0.85 10.28 5.84
C PRO A 237 1.50 9.07 6.48
N GLY A 238 1.80 8.02 5.70
CA GLY A 238 2.36 6.78 6.23
C GLY A 238 1.42 6.13 7.26
N LEU A 239 0.12 6.13 6.98
CA LEU A 239 -0.94 5.61 7.84
C LEU A 239 -0.60 4.19 8.34
N ALA A 240 -0.65 4.01 9.66
CA ALA A 240 -0.39 2.72 10.28
C ALA A 240 -1.52 1.73 9.99
N VAL A 241 -1.16 0.47 9.79
CA VAL A 241 -2.09 -0.65 9.55
C VAL A 241 -1.75 -1.77 10.52
N PRO A 242 -2.72 -2.36 11.22
CA PRO A 242 -2.49 -3.52 12.07
C PRO A 242 -2.36 -4.78 11.20
N TYR A 243 -1.17 -5.39 11.21
CA TYR A 243 -0.92 -6.66 10.50
C TYR A 243 -1.05 -7.88 11.40
N PHE A 244 -0.79 -7.70 12.70
CA PHE A 244 -0.58 -8.80 13.63
C PHE A 244 -1.58 -8.76 14.77
N ALA A 245 -1.87 -9.93 15.34
CA ALA A 245 -2.68 -10.05 16.54
C ALA A 245 -2.15 -9.12 17.66
N ARG A 246 -3.03 -8.48 18.39
CA ARG A 246 -2.76 -7.54 19.48
C ARG A 246 -2.22 -6.17 19.04
N GLN A 247 -2.36 -5.81 17.77
CA GLN A 247 -2.20 -4.43 17.31
C GLN A 247 -3.58 -3.78 17.28
N ASP A 248 -3.67 -2.57 17.81
CA ASP A 248 -4.90 -1.78 17.77
C ASP A 248 -5.05 -1.12 16.39
N ASP A 249 -6.27 -1.00 15.89
CA ASP A 249 -6.57 -0.28 14.66
C ASP A 249 -6.92 1.17 14.98
N GLU A 250 -5.97 2.05 14.76
CA GLU A 250 -6.11 3.49 14.97
C GLU A 250 -6.35 4.25 13.65
N ARG A 251 -6.71 3.55 12.54
CA ARG A 251 -6.80 4.17 11.20
C ARG A 251 -7.86 5.26 11.12
N GLU A 252 -9.04 5.01 11.66
CA GLU A 252 -10.16 5.97 11.62
C GLU A 252 -9.83 7.24 12.39
N GLU A 253 -9.35 7.09 13.62
CA GLU A 253 -8.94 8.21 14.47
C GLU A 253 -7.79 9.01 13.85
N THR A 254 -6.84 8.30 13.23
CA THR A 254 -5.70 8.94 12.53
C THR A 254 -6.16 9.71 11.30
N LEU A 255 -7.05 9.16 10.49
CA LEU A 255 -7.60 9.83 9.30
C LEU A 255 -8.42 11.05 9.68
N GLN A 256 -9.25 10.96 10.72
CA GLN A 256 -9.97 12.12 11.27
C GLN A 256 -9.01 13.18 11.78
N GLY A 257 -7.97 12.80 12.52
CA GLY A 257 -6.93 13.72 12.98
C GLY A 257 -6.16 14.39 11.82
N ILE A 258 -5.91 13.68 10.70
CA ILE A 258 -5.34 14.27 9.48
C ILE A 258 -6.31 15.30 8.90
N HIS A 259 -7.60 14.94 8.78
CA HIS A 259 -8.64 15.85 8.31
C HIS A 259 -8.63 17.16 9.10
N ASP A 260 -8.73 17.05 10.43
CA ASP A 260 -8.80 18.21 11.33
C ASP A 260 -7.53 19.08 11.22
N GLN A 261 -6.33 18.45 11.18
CA GLN A 261 -5.08 19.20 11.06
C GLN A 261 -4.94 19.92 9.72
N LEU A 262 -5.40 19.33 8.63
CA LEU A 262 -5.41 19.98 7.31
C LEU A 262 -6.37 21.18 7.27
N GLU A 263 -7.50 21.11 8.00
CA GLU A 263 -8.40 22.26 8.17
C GLU A 263 -7.79 23.38 9.04
N GLU A 264 -6.90 23.05 9.96
CA GLU A 264 -6.21 24.02 10.82
C GLU A 264 -5.01 24.72 10.14
N MET A 265 -4.44 24.16 9.08
CA MET A 265 -3.32 24.79 8.35
C MET A 265 -3.69 26.18 7.83
N HIS A 266 -2.72 27.10 7.83
CA HIS A 266 -2.89 28.42 7.21
C HIS A 266 -2.90 28.34 5.69
N TRP A 267 -2.08 27.46 5.14
CA TRP A 267 -2.10 27.15 3.71
C TRP A 267 -3.38 26.40 3.33
N LYS A 268 -3.99 26.79 2.19
CA LYS A 268 -5.31 26.29 1.75
C LYS A 268 -5.32 25.78 0.30
N GLY A 269 -4.21 25.25 -0.18
CA GLY A 269 -4.15 24.62 -1.49
C GLY A 269 -4.82 23.24 -1.53
N LYS A 270 -4.70 22.59 -2.66
CA LYS A 270 -5.21 21.22 -2.86
C LYS A 270 -4.36 20.21 -2.08
N VAL A 271 -4.99 19.14 -1.61
CA VAL A 271 -4.30 18.04 -0.94
C VAL A 271 -4.59 16.73 -1.66
N THR A 272 -3.54 16.01 -2.00
CA THR A 272 -3.59 14.61 -2.43
C THR A 272 -2.89 13.75 -1.37
N LEU A 273 -3.60 12.76 -0.80
CA LEU A 273 -3.01 11.83 0.16
C LEU A 273 -2.50 10.58 -0.55
N GLU A 274 -1.17 10.40 -0.52
CA GLU A 274 -0.49 9.24 -1.08
C GLU A 274 -0.40 8.11 -0.06
N MET A 275 -1.02 6.99 -0.36
CA MET A 275 -1.00 5.80 0.49
C MET A 275 -0.88 4.53 -0.36
N GLY A 276 -0.27 3.48 0.20
CA GLY A 276 -0.20 2.16 -0.41
C GLY A 276 -0.93 1.14 0.47
N ARG A 277 -0.27 0.71 1.55
CA ARG A 277 -0.76 -0.34 2.45
C ARG A 277 -2.15 -0.09 3.02
N ALA A 278 -2.47 1.16 3.33
CA ALA A 278 -3.74 1.53 3.92
C ALA A 278 -4.96 1.14 3.06
N PHE A 279 -4.79 1.10 1.73
CA PHE A 279 -5.85 0.67 0.82
C PHE A 279 -5.99 -0.84 0.70
N VAL A 280 -4.87 -1.58 0.78
CA VAL A 280 -4.85 -2.95 0.27
C VAL A 280 -4.40 -4.01 1.29
N ALA A 281 -3.91 -3.64 2.48
CA ALA A 281 -3.42 -4.64 3.44
C ALA A 281 -4.47 -5.69 3.77
N ASP A 282 -5.69 -5.25 4.08
CA ASP A 282 -6.77 -6.12 4.56
C ASP A 282 -7.42 -6.99 3.47
N CYS A 283 -7.17 -6.70 2.18
CA CYS A 283 -7.80 -7.43 1.08
C CYS A 283 -7.13 -8.77 0.76
N GLY A 284 -5.96 -9.06 1.34
CA GLY A 284 -5.11 -10.16 0.91
C GLY A 284 -5.17 -11.38 1.81
N TYR A 285 -5.26 -12.54 1.17
CA TYR A 285 -5.21 -13.86 1.79
C TYR A 285 -4.12 -14.68 1.12
N TYR A 286 -3.14 -15.17 1.89
CA TYR A 286 -2.14 -16.12 1.40
C TYR A 286 -2.46 -17.52 1.91
N ILE A 287 -2.70 -18.45 0.99
CA ILE A 287 -3.20 -19.79 1.25
C ILE A 287 -2.07 -20.80 1.01
N THR A 288 -1.77 -21.63 1.99
CA THR A 288 -0.72 -22.65 1.93
C THR A 288 -1.17 -23.94 2.60
N THR A 289 -0.61 -25.07 2.17
CA THR A 289 -0.97 -26.42 2.69
C THR A 289 0.17 -27.02 3.48
N VAL A 290 -0.16 -27.66 4.60
CA VAL A 290 0.77 -28.45 5.40
C VAL A 290 1.22 -29.70 4.62
N LYS A 291 2.51 -29.79 4.35
CA LYS A 291 3.13 -30.90 3.62
C LYS A 291 3.83 -31.91 4.53
N ASP A 292 4.30 -31.45 5.70
CA ASP A 292 4.94 -32.31 6.66
C ASP A 292 4.71 -31.82 8.09
N THR A 293 4.69 -32.75 9.04
CA THR A 293 4.64 -32.46 10.48
C THR A 293 5.64 -33.31 11.20
N LYS A 294 6.39 -32.74 12.13
CA LYS A 294 7.37 -33.46 12.91
C LYS A 294 7.51 -32.92 14.33
N ARG A 295 7.88 -33.81 15.24
CA ARG A 295 8.32 -33.44 16.59
C ARG A 295 9.84 -33.59 16.68
N SER A 296 10.50 -32.51 17.07
CA SER A 296 11.94 -32.55 17.34
C SER A 296 12.18 -32.06 18.77
N LYS A 297 12.72 -32.92 19.60
CA LYS A 297 12.78 -32.74 21.07
C LYS A 297 11.37 -32.50 21.61
N ASP A 298 11.12 -31.35 22.22
CA ASP A 298 9.82 -31.00 22.80
C ASP A 298 8.98 -30.02 21.95
N HIS A 299 9.38 -29.75 20.70
CA HIS A 299 8.73 -28.81 19.81
C HIS A 299 8.06 -29.53 18.63
N ASN A 300 6.83 -29.12 18.31
CA ASN A 300 6.13 -29.52 17.08
C ASN A 300 6.40 -28.50 15.96
N TYR A 301 6.78 -29.03 14.81
CA TYR A 301 7.02 -28.27 13.59
C TYR A 301 6.05 -28.68 12.49
N CYS A 302 5.54 -27.72 11.78
CA CYS A 302 4.73 -27.87 10.59
C CYS A 302 5.46 -27.22 9.41
N ILE A 303 5.59 -27.94 8.29
CA ILE A 303 6.19 -27.44 7.05
C ILE A 303 5.08 -27.25 6.02
N VAL A 304 5.00 -26.07 5.44
CA VAL A 304 4.01 -25.73 4.41
C VAL A 304 4.65 -25.62 3.02
N ASP A 305 3.83 -25.64 1.96
CA ASP A 305 4.25 -25.54 0.56
C ASP A 305 4.49 -24.11 0.08
N GLY A 306 5.00 -23.28 0.95
CA GLY A 306 5.37 -21.90 0.69
C GLY A 306 6.36 -21.45 1.74
N GLY A 307 6.49 -20.15 1.97
CA GLY A 307 7.42 -19.64 2.95
C GLY A 307 7.73 -18.16 2.77
N MET A 308 8.77 -17.67 3.44
CA MET A 308 9.18 -16.28 3.40
C MET A 308 9.63 -15.79 2.02
N HIS A 309 9.89 -16.69 1.07
CA HIS A 309 10.20 -16.33 -0.32
C HIS A 309 8.96 -15.91 -1.12
N GLN A 310 7.78 -16.29 -0.65
CA GLN A 310 6.51 -15.96 -1.28
C GLN A 310 5.69 -14.95 -0.48
N MET A 311 5.94 -14.84 0.83
CA MET A 311 5.18 -13.97 1.72
C MET A 311 6.12 -13.23 2.68
N ASN A 312 6.18 -11.91 2.54
CA ASN A 312 6.87 -11.04 3.48
C ASN A 312 5.88 -10.13 4.19
N TYR A 313 5.78 -10.26 5.52
CA TYR A 313 4.90 -9.46 6.36
C TYR A 313 5.65 -8.29 6.98
N ASP A 314 5.43 -7.07 6.50
CA ASP A 314 5.88 -5.81 7.14
C ASP A 314 7.24 -5.93 7.87
N GLY A 315 8.23 -6.57 7.19
CA GLY A 315 9.56 -6.82 7.75
C GLY A 315 9.62 -7.86 8.87
N GLN A 316 8.61 -8.69 9.06
CA GLN A 316 8.62 -9.75 10.06
C GLN A 316 9.80 -10.71 9.85
N ILE A 317 10.52 -11.01 10.93
CA ILE A 317 11.65 -11.93 10.93
C ILE A 317 11.33 -13.13 11.82
N ARG A 318 11.44 -14.35 11.27
CA ARG A 318 11.34 -15.61 11.99
C ARG A 318 10.07 -15.76 12.84
N GLY A 319 8.92 -15.30 12.34
CA GLY A 319 7.64 -15.41 13.04
C GLY A 319 7.59 -14.68 14.39
N MET A 320 8.25 -13.54 14.51
CA MET A 320 8.34 -12.75 15.75
C MET A 320 6.97 -12.27 16.23
N TYR A 321 6.12 -11.86 15.29
CA TYR A 321 4.76 -11.43 15.56
C TYR A 321 3.77 -12.47 15.06
N GLN A 322 2.65 -12.65 15.75
CA GLN A 322 1.62 -13.62 15.38
C GLN A 322 0.66 -13.01 14.37
N PRO A 323 0.60 -13.49 13.11
CA PRO A 323 -0.37 -13.03 12.13
C PRO A 323 -1.77 -13.56 12.45
N HIS A 324 -2.80 -12.95 11.84
CA HIS A 324 -4.13 -13.51 11.80
C HIS A 324 -4.14 -14.69 10.82
N VAL A 325 -4.59 -15.85 11.29
CA VAL A 325 -4.64 -17.06 10.47
C VAL A 325 -5.91 -17.85 10.70
N THR A 326 -6.41 -18.43 9.62
CA THR A 326 -7.51 -19.40 9.62
C THR A 326 -6.99 -20.78 9.21
N ILE A 327 -7.41 -21.84 9.90
CA ILE A 327 -7.01 -23.23 9.62
C ILE A 327 -8.18 -24.01 9.03
N ARG A 328 -7.90 -24.82 7.97
CA ARG A 328 -8.87 -25.68 7.30
C ARG A 328 -8.37 -27.14 7.20
N PRO A 329 -9.22 -28.18 7.46
CA PRO A 329 -10.51 -28.01 8.12
C PRO A 329 -10.35 -27.48 9.53
N GLN A 330 -11.37 -26.83 10.06
CA GLN A 330 -11.35 -26.39 11.45
C GLN A 330 -11.23 -27.60 12.38
N GLY A 331 -10.34 -27.52 13.37
CA GLY A 331 -10.17 -28.57 14.37
C GLY A 331 -11.46 -28.82 15.16
N SER A 332 -11.71 -30.09 15.46
CA SER A 332 -12.93 -30.50 16.16
C SER A 332 -12.68 -31.45 17.35
N ARG A 333 -11.40 -31.76 17.66
CA ARG A 333 -11.03 -32.69 18.69
C ARG A 333 -10.85 -32.05 20.07
N GLY A 334 -10.69 -30.72 20.14
CA GLY A 334 -10.40 -29.99 21.38
C GLY A 334 -9.01 -30.31 21.96
N ILE A 335 -8.10 -30.84 21.12
CA ILE A 335 -6.72 -31.21 21.51
C ILE A 335 -5.77 -30.17 20.89
N TYR A 336 -5.55 -29.11 21.62
CA TYR A 336 -4.66 -28.03 21.19
C TYR A 336 -3.20 -28.40 21.49
N GLN A 337 -2.35 -28.18 20.49
CA GLN A 337 -0.91 -28.33 20.61
C GLN A 337 -0.25 -27.00 20.13
N ASP A 338 0.93 -26.71 20.69
CA ASP A 338 1.75 -25.61 20.25
C ASP A 338 2.55 -26.02 19.01
N TRP A 339 2.49 -25.21 17.95
CA TRP A 339 3.14 -25.45 16.68
C TRP A 339 4.03 -24.28 16.27
N THR A 340 5.16 -24.61 15.65
CA THR A 340 5.95 -23.65 14.86
C THR A 340 5.69 -23.93 13.38
N ILE A 341 5.17 -22.94 12.67
CA ILE A 341 4.87 -23.03 11.24
C ILE A 341 6.09 -22.53 10.46
N CYS A 342 6.67 -23.41 9.65
CA CYS A 342 7.84 -23.17 8.84
C CYS A 342 7.50 -23.29 7.36
N GLY A 343 8.18 -22.48 6.51
CA GLY A 343 8.12 -22.67 5.06
C GLY A 343 9.01 -23.80 4.57
N GLU A 344 9.10 -23.91 3.24
CA GLU A 344 9.81 -24.99 2.53
C GLU A 344 11.29 -24.69 2.26
N LEU A 345 11.78 -23.49 2.62
CA LEU A 345 13.16 -23.11 2.34
C LEU A 345 14.16 -23.81 3.25
N CYS A 346 15.30 -24.21 2.70
CA CYS A 346 16.41 -24.79 3.45
C CYS A 346 17.20 -23.70 4.20
N THR A 347 16.53 -22.96 5.08
CA THR A 347 17.10 -21.94 5.95
C THR A 347 16.37 -21.87 7.30
N GLY A 348 17.11 -21.70 8.39
CA GLY A 348 16.53 -21.56 9.74
C GLY A 348 15.73 -20.27 9.96
N ASN A 349 15.71 -19.38 8.99
CA ASN A 349 14.93 -18.13 9.04
C ASN A 349 13.50 -18.28 8.49
N ASP A 350 13.20 -19.37 7.77
CA ASP A 350 11.89 -19.60 7.17
C ASP A 350 10.88 -20.11 8.20
N VAL A 351 10.59 -19.27 9.17
CA VAL A 351 9.61 -19.47 10.22
C VAL A 351 8.54 -18.40 10.07
N LEU A 352 7.33 -18.83 9.74
CA LEU A 352 6.18 -17.95 9.51
C LEU A 352 5.46 -17.58 10.81
N ILE A 353 5.34 -18.54 11.73
CA ILE A 353 4.72 -18.35 13.04
C ILE A 353 5.46 -19.19 14.10
N GLN A 354 5.70 -18.61 15.26
CA GLN A 354 6.19 -19.33 16.45
C GLN A 354 5.07 -19.56 17.45
N ASN A 355 5.02 -20.78 18.04
CA ASN A 355 4.20 -21.12 19.21
C ASN A 355 2.70 -20.78 19.07
N ILE A 356 2.09 -21.11 17.94
CA ILE A 356 0.64 -21.00 17.76
C ILE A 356 -0.07 -22.26 18.26
N LYS A 357 -1.16 -22.10 19.03
CA LYS A 357 -2.00 -23.20 19.47
C LYS A 357 -3.03 -23.56 18.42
N ILE A 358 -2.94 -24.77 17.88
CA ILE A 358 -3.87 -25.27 16.85
C ILE A 358 -4.44 -26.62 17.28
N ASP A 359 -5.76 -26.80 17.06
CA ASP A 359 -6.46 -28.05 17.23
C ASP A 359 -6.33 -28.92 15.98
N ASP A 360 -5.90 -30.17 16.13
CA ASP A 360 -5.87 -31.19 15.08
C ASP A 360 -5.11 -30.85 13.80
N LEU A 361 -3.98 -30.09 13.88
CA LEU A 361 -3.14 -29.81 12.72
C LEU A 361 -2.48 -31.10 12.18
N ARG A 362 -2.58 -31.31 10.86
CA ARG A 362 -2.06 -32.49 10.19
C ARG A 362 -1.64 -32.21 8.75
N VAL A 363 -0.91 -33.15 8.15
CA VAL A 363 -0.63 -33.08 6.70
C VAL A 363 -1.93 -32.98 5.90
N GLY A 364 -1.99 -32.05 4.97
CA GLY A 364 -3.18 -31.70 4.21
C GLY A 364 -4.05 -30.60 4.83
N SER A 365 -3.80 -30.18 6.09
CA SER A 365 -4.41 -28.97 6.63
C SER A 365 -3.97 -27.76 5.81
N VAL A 366 -4.88 -26.81 5.60
CA VAL A 366 -4.61 -25.55 4.92
C VAL A 366 -4.51 -24.43 5.96
N ILE A 367 -3.51 -23.60 5.83
CA ILE A 367 -3.31 -22.39 6.64
C ILE A 367 -3.52 -21.18 5.73
N ILE A 368 -4.40 -20.30 6.13
CA ILE A 368 -4.74 -19.07 5.43
C ILE A 368 -4.22 -17.91 6.26
N PHE A 369 -3.26 -17.17 5.75
CA PHE A 369 -2.73 -15.94 6.35
C PHE A 369 -3.52 -14.75 5.84
N GLU A 370 -4.01 -13.93 6.73
CA GLU A 370 -4.82 -12.74 6.45
C GLU A 370 -3.95 -11.47 6.42
N HIS A 371 -4.50 -10.34 5.98
CA HIS A 371 -3.79 -9.06 5.87
C HIS A 371 -2.51 -9.12 5.01
N THR A 372 -2.51 -9.94 3.97
CA THR A 372 -1.37 -10.11 3.05
C THR A 372 -1.48 -9.31 1.76
N GLY A 373 -2.38 -8.30 1.73
CA GLY A 373 -2.66 -7.53 0.53
C GLY A 373 -1.59 -6.51 0.15
N ALA A 374 -0.76 -6.07 1.11
CA ALA A 374 0.27 -5.06 0.86
C ALA A 374 1.68 -5.66 0.99
N TYR A 375 2.51 -5.47 -0.05
CA TYR A 375 3.92 -5.86 -0.14
C TYR A 375 4.18 -7.38 -0.07
N ALA A 376 3.40 -8.14 0.65
CA ALA A 376 3.64 -9.54 0.97
C ALA A 376 3.98 -10.41 -0.25
N VAL A 377 3.32 -10.18 -1.39
CA VAL A 377 3.49 -10.95 -2.63
C VAL A 377 4.71 -10.52 -3.46
N THR A 378 5.30 -9.36 -3.20
CA THR A 378 6.37 -8.77 -4.03
C THR A 378 7.71 -8.61 -3.31
N GLU A 379 7.72 -8.47 -1.99
CA GLU A 379 8.95 -8.25 -1.20
C GLU A 379 9.64 -9.53 -0.75
N GLY A 380 9.08 -10.71 -1.05
CA GLY A 380 9.71 -11.99 -0.76
C GLY A 380 10.97 -12.24 -1.59
N MET A 381 11.86 -13.10 -1.10
CA MET A 381 13.07 -13.53 -1.81
C MET A 381 12.74 -14.55 -2.93
N ALA A 382 11.92 -14.14 -3.88
CA ALA A 382 11.22 -14.98 -4.84
C ALA A 382 12.09 -15.94 -5.68
N LEU A 383 13.39 -15.63 -5.87
CA LEU A 383 14.32 -16.45 -6.65
C LEU A 383 15.20 -17.37 -5.80
N PHE A 384 15.15 -17.25 -4.47
CA PHE A 384 15.98 -18.05 -3.59
C PHE A 384 15.62 -19.54 -3.68
N LEU A 385 16.63 -20.40 -3.90
CA LEU A 385 16.53 -21.85 -4.11
C LEU A 385 15.67 -22.26 -5.33
N SER A 386 15.33 -21.32 -6.21
CA SER A 386 14.56 -21.57 -7.44
C SER A 386 13.17 -22.20 -7.18
N HIS A 387 12.55 -21.88 -6.06
CA HIS A 387 11.18 -22.28 -5.77
C HIS A 387 10.16 -21.56 -6.65
N VAL A 388 8.96 -22.11 -6.73
CA VAL A 388 7.90 -21.57 -7.57
C VAL A 388 7.33 -20.25 -7.04
N LEU A 389 6.84 -19.40 -7.94
CA LEU A 389 5.98 -18.28 -7.57
C LEU A 389 4.55 -18.79 -7.34
N PRO A 390 3.83 -18.26 -6.33
CA PRO A 390 2.46 -18.65 -6.05
C PRO A 390 1.49 -18.20 -7.15
N THR A 391 0.35 -18.85 -7.25
CA THR A 391 -0.79 -18.35 -8.01
C THR A 391 -1.28 -17.05 -7.40
N VAL A 392 -1.75 -16.12 -8.23
CA VAL A 392 -2.37 -14.86 -7.79
C VAL A 392 -3.72 -14.73 -8.47
N VAL A 393 -4.77 -14.57 -7.67
CA VAL A 393 -6.14 -14.40 -8.15
C VAL A 393 -6.79 -13.18 -7.50
N LEU A 394 -7.67 -12.52 -8.26
CA LEU A 394 -8.63 -11.57 -7.71
C LEU A 394 -9.94 -12.30 -7.44
N TYR A 395 -10.63 -11.89 -6.40
CA TYR A 395 -12.03 -12.22 -6.17
C TYR A 395 -12.86 -10.94 -6.18
N ASP A 396 -13.77 -10.85 -7.13
CA ASP A 396 -14.76 -9.77 -7.18
C ASP A 396 -16.13 -10.36 -6.80
N PRO A 397 -16.85 -9.81 -5.82
CA PRO A 397 -18.15 -10.33 -5.39
C PRO A 397 -19.21 -10.42 -6.52
N VAL A 398 -19.04 -9.62 -7.58
CA VAL A 398 -19.94 -9.58 -8.75
C VAL A 398 -19.47 -10.51 -9.86
N ASN A 399 -18.17 -10.52 -10.16
CA ASN A 399 -17.60 -11.19 -11.34
C ASN A 399 -16.92 -12.54 -11.01
N GLY A 400 -16.76 -12.86 -9.72
CA GLY A 400 -16.07 -14.07 -9.27
C GLY A 400 -14.56 -13.98 -9.38
N PHE A 401 -13.91 -15.10 -9.64
CA PHE A 401 -12.44 -15.19 -9.66
C PHE A 401 -11.82 -14.87 -11.02
N GLU A 402 -10.78 -14.04 -11.01
CA GLU A 402 -9.88 -13.78 -12.13
C GLU A 402 -8.45 -14.21 -11.76
N GLN A 403 -7.84 -15.10 -12.54
CA GLN A 403 -6.45 -15.51 -12.32
C GLN A 403 -5.50 -14.54 -13.03
N LEU A 404 -4.75 -13.74 -12.24
CA LEU A 404 -3.78 -12.77 -12.76
C LEU A 404 -2.41 -13.39 -13.05
N ARG A 405 -1.99 -14.37 -12.25
CA ARG A 405 -0.75 -15.11 -12.42
C ARG A 405 -0.97 -16.58 -12.05
N ALA A 406 -0.67 -17.48 -12.98
CA ALA A 406 -0.57 -18.91 -12.67
C ALA A 406 0.70 -19.19 -11.84
N ARG A 407 0.72 -20.30 -11.11
CA ARG A 407 1.94 -20.84 -10.50
C ARG A 407 3.05 -20.90 -11.55
N ARG A 408 4.24 -20.36 -11.24
CA ARG A 408 5.34 -20.22 -12.17
C ARG A 408 6.65 -20.76 -11.60
N GLU A 409 7.35 -21.58 -12.37
CA GLU A 409 8.72 -22.01 -12.09
C GLU A 409 9.67 -20.82 -12.19
N THR A 410 10.75 -20.83 -11.39
CA THR A 410 11.75 -19.74 -11.38
C THR A 410 13.15 -20.24 -11.71
N TYR A 411 13.37 -21.53 -11.90
CA TYR A 411 14.70 -22.07 -12.20
C TYR A 411 15.30 -21.49 -13.49
N ASP A 412 14.48 -21.15 -14.46
CA ASP A 412 14.88 -20.52 -15.73
C ASP A 412 15.43 -19.09 -15.56
N LEU A 413 15.11 -18.44 -14.45
CA LEU A 413 15.63 -17.12 -14.08
C LEU A 413 16.99 -17.19 -13.35
N ASN A 414 17.41 -18.38 -12.93
CA ASN A 414 18.65 -18.64 -12.20
C ASN A 414 19.69 -19.45 -13.04
N MET A 415 19.49 -19.53 -14.36
CA MET A 415 20.42 -20.23 -15.28
C MET A 415 21.22 -19.25 -16.12
#